data_754f0056714614a9f692d351bc26a0cc
#
_entry.id   754f0056714614a9f692d351bc26a0cc
#
_cell.length_a   1.000
_cell.length_b   1.000
_cell.length_c   1.000
_cell.angle_alpha   90.00
_cell.angle_beta   90.00
_cell.angle_gamma   90.00
#
_symmetry.space_group_name_H-M   'P 1'
#
loop_
_entity.id
_entity.type
_entity.pdbx_description
1 polymer ?
#
loop_
_entity_poly.entity_id
_entity_poly.type
_entity_poly.pdbx_seq_one_letter_code
_entity_poly.pdbx_strand_id
1 'polypeptide(L)'
;MNTIGPHGEGAFEKRHVGEEEFLLVLDELVAALRANGAPFAFIGGIASAVMGRPRPTLDMDVMVRPWEAGAVLRALGDAGFETQETFPHWLFKAARRDVVADVIFLSTGDIHLDDEMLARVLRRAFMGRMLPIVAPEDLLVMKALAHSEETPRYWYDGLSLVARSDLDWDYLLRRARHGPRCVLSFLLFARTAGLVVPAGAVRSLRRLVATGRLAA
;
A
#
# COMPACT_ATOMS: atom_id res chain seq x y z
N MET A 1 3.59 20.72 -7.17
CA MET A 1 4.25 20.10 -8.35
C MET A 1 5.57 19.54 -7.86
N ASN A 2 5.57 18.29 -7.36
CA ASN A 2 6.82 17.60 -7.03
C ASN A 2 7.03 16.54 -8.10
N THR A 3 7.87 16.89 -9.06
CA THR A 3 8.46 15.97 -10.02
C THR A 3 9.33 14.99 -9.26
N ILE A 4 8.94 13.72 -9.26
CA ILE A 4 9.80 12.62 -8.87
C ILE A 4 10.94 12.61 -9.88
N GLY A 5 12.14 12.99 -9.44
CA GLY A 5 13.34 13.00 -10.25
C GLY A 5 13.80 11.58 -10.63
N PRO A 6 14.77 11.44 -11.55
CA PRO A 6 15.17 10.17 -12.13
C PRO A 6 15.72 9.21 -11.08
N HIS A 7 15.49 7.94 -11.32
CA HIS A 7 15.96 6.78 -10.54
C HIS A 7 17.40 6.98 -10.06
N GLY A 8 17.58 7.04 -8.72
CA GLY A 8 18.91 7.10 -8.10
C GLY A 8 19.69 5.84 -8.47
N GLU A 9 20.89 6.01 -9.01
CA GLU A 9 21.87 4.95 -9.24
C GLU A 9 22.09 4.19 -7.92
N GLY A 10 21.84 2.88 -7.90
CA GLY A 10 22.07 2.00 -6.75
C GLY A 10 20.83 1.40 -6.09
N ALA A 11 19.62 1.60 -6.61
CA ALA A 11 18.43 0.91 -6.11
C ALA A 11 18.48 -0.57 -6.47
N PHE A 12 18.14 -1.47 -5.50
CA PHE A 12 18.00 -2.90 -5.78
C PHE A 12 17.06 -3.14 -6.96
N GLU A 13 17.51 -3.91 -7.95
CA GLU A 13 16.68 -4.27 -9.09
C GLU A 13 15.69 -5.38 -8.71
N LYS A 14 14.43 -5.19 -9.09
CA LYS A 14 13.39 -6.22 -8.91
C LYS A 14 13.59 -7.30 -9.98
N ARG A 15 13.92 -8.51 -9.56
CA ARG A 15 14.13 -9.66 -10.44
C ARG A 15 13.04 -10.69 -10.30
N HIS A 16 12.84 -11.47 -11.33
CA HIS A 16 11.94 -12.61 -11.28
C HIS A 16 12.66 -13.76 -10.56
N VAL A 17 12.18 -14.11 -9.39
CA VAL A 17 12.65 -15.25 -8.59
C VAL A 17 11.60 -16.36 -8.58
N GLY A 18 12.01 -17.57 -8.23
CA GLY A 18 11.08 -18.68 -8.02
C GLY A 18 10.14 -18.43 -6.85
N GLU A 19 8.94 -19.02 -6.92
CA GLU A 19 7.92 -18.88 -5.86
C GLU A 19 8.44 -19.33 -4.49
N GLU A 20 9.16 -20.45 -4.44
CA GLU A 20 9.72 -20.99 -3.20
C GLU A 20 10.69 -20.01 -2.55
N GLU A 21 11.56 -19.39 -3.34
CA GLU A 21 12.54 -18.42 -2.85
C GLU A 21 11.87 -17.13 -2.39
N PHE A 22 10.88 -16.63 -3.14
CA PHE A 22 10.07 -15.49 -2.73
C PHE A 22 9.39 -15.75 -1.38
N LEU A 23 8.78 -16.94 -1.20
CA LEU A 23 8.10 -17.30 0.03
C LEU A 23 9.06 -17.51 1.22
N LEU A 24 10.25 -18.02 0.98
CA LEU A 24 11.28 -18.14 2.00
C LEU A 24 11.73 -16.76 2.50
N VAL A 25 11.99 -15.83 1.58
CA VAL A 25 12.36 -14.45 1.95
C VAL A 25 11.20 -13.73 2.64
N LEU A 26 9.96 -13.98 2.23
CA LEU A 26 8.76 -13.45 2.92
C LEU A 26 8.68 -13.93 4.37
N ASP A 27 8.93 -15.22 4.61
CA ASP A 27 8.93 -15.79 5.96
C ASP A 27 10.04 -15.16 6.84
N GLU A 28 11.25 -14.97 6.28
CA GLU A 28 12.36 -14.30 6.94
C GLU A 28 12.07 -12.82 7.24
N LEU A 29 11.50 -12.09 6.27
CA LEU A 29 11.05 -10.70 6.44
C LEU A 29 10.02 -10.57 7.58
N VAL A 30 8.99 -11.41 7.57
CA VAL A 30 7.95 -11.39 8.60
C VAL A 30 8.52 -11.75 9.98
N ALA A 31 9.45 -12.69 10.06
CA ALA A 31 10.13 -13.04 11.31
C ALA A 31 10.93 -11.86 11.87
N ALA A 32 11.71 -11.18 11.04
CA ALA A 32 12.50 -10.02 11.45
C ALA A 32 11.62 -8.84 11.89
N LEU A 33 10.54 -8.55 11.15
CA LEU A 33 9.58 -7.49 11.49
C LEU A 33 8.88 -7.78 12.83
N ARG A 34 8.48 -9.02 13.08
CA ARG A 34 7.88 -9.43 14.35
C ARG A 34 8.86 -9.37 15.52
N ALA A 35 10.12 -9.78 15.31
CA ALA A 35 11.16 -9.71 16.33
C ALA A 35 11.50 -8.26 16.72
N ASN A 36 11.43 -7.33 15.77
CA ASN A 36 11.60 -5.90 16.03
C ASN A 36 10.46 -5.32 16.89
N GLY A 37 9.26 -5.87 16.81
CA GLY A 37 8.08 -5.44 17.60
C GLY A 37 7.37 -4.21 17.07
N ALA A 38 7.88 -3.52 16.04
CA ALA A 38 7.19 -2.40 15.40
C ALA A 38 5.93 -2.89 14.67
N PRO A 39 4.78 -2.18 14.76
CA PRO A 39 3.61 -2.51 14.00
C PRO A 39 3.87 -2.31 12.50
N PHE A 40 3.38 -3.25 11.70
CA PHE A 40 3.50 -3.19 10.25
C PHE A 40 2.29 -3.80 9.56
N ALA A 41 2.09 -3.43 8.30
CA ALA A 41 1.09 -4.04 7.43
C ALA A 41 1.58 -4.11 5.99
N PHE A 42 1.23 -5.19 5.29
CA PHE A 42 1.49 -5.31 3.86
C PHE A 42 0.52 -4.45 3.07
N ILE A 43 1.04 -3.79 2.04
CA ILE A 43 0.31 -2.98 1.07
C ILE A 43 0.62 -3.47 -0.35
N GLY A 44 0.48 -2.64 -1.36
CA GLY A 44 0.99 -2.86 -2.71
C GLY A 44 0.49 -4.12 -3.40
N GLY A 45 1.43 -4.88 -3.95
CA GLY A 45 1.16 -6.07 -4.76
C GLY A 45 0.53 -7.22 -4.00
N ILE A 46 1.07 -7.57 -2.82
CA ILE A 46 0.55 -8.64 -1.96
C ILE A 46 -0.88 -8.31 -1.50
N ALA A 47 -1.13 -7.10 -1.00
CA ALA A 47 -2.46 -6.69 -0.57
C ALA A 47 -3.48 -6.71 -1.72
N SER A 48 -3.08 -6.25 -2.91
CA SER A 48 -3.93 -6.29 -4.11
C SER A 48 -4.26 -7.73 -4.53
N ALA A 49 -3.30 -8.64 -4.45
CA ALA A 49 -3.50 -10.05 -4.81
C ALA A 49 -4.48 -10.76 -3.86
N VAL A 50 -4.41 -10.42 -2.57
CA VAL A 50 -5.24 -11.05 -1.53
C VAL A 50 -6.68 -10.52 -1.54
N MET A 51 -6.89 -9.22 -1.71
CA MET A 51 -8.20 -8.60 -1.56
C MET A 51 -8.89 -8.24 -2.87
N GLY A 52 -8.13 -8.11 -3.94
CA GLY A 52 -8.65 -7.65 -5.22
C GLY A 52 -8.33 -8.60 -6.37
N ARG A 53 -7.35 -8.24 -7.18
CA ARG A 53 -6.97 -8.96 -8.39
C ARG A 53 -5.74 -9.85 -8.13
N PRO A 54 -5.90 -11.20 -8.09
CA PRO A 54 -4.76 -12.11 -8.02
C PRO A 54 -3.82 -11.87 -9.21
N ARG A 55 -2.58 -11.53 -8.90
CA ARG A 55 -1.51 -11.36 -9.89
C ARG A 55 -0.15 -11.60 -9.24
N PRO A 56 0.86 -11.99 -10.01
CA PRO A 56 2.22 -12.05 -9.50
C PRO A 56 2.68 -10.68 -9.00
N THR A 57 3.48 -10.69 -7.95
CA THR A 57 4.25 -9.53 -7.48
C THR A 57 5.71 -9.93 -7.39
N LEU A 58 6.60 -8.98 -7.67
CA LEU A 58 8.06 -9.18 -7.63
C LEU A 58 8.70 -8.58 -6.38
N ASP A 59 7.90 -7.89 -5.59
CA ASP A 59 8.32 -7.14 -4.42
C ASP A 59 7.36 -7.34 -3.25
N MET A 60 7.85 -6.96 -2.08
CA MET A 60 7.11 -6.99 -0.83
C MET A 60 6.99 -5.56 -0.30
N ASP A 61 5.83 -4.94 -0.47
CA ASP A 61 5.57 -3.60 0.06
C ASP A 61 5.07 -3.70 1.51
N VAL A 62 5.84 -3.19 2.46
CA VAL A 62 5.49 -3.16 3.88
C VAL A 62 5.40 -1.73 4.37
N MET A 63 4.28 -1.36 4.97
CA MET A 63 4.10 -0.05 5.59
C MET A 63 4.41 -0.15 7.09
N VAL A 64 5.22 0.79 7.59
CA VAL A 64 5.58 0.96 8.99
C VAL A 64 5.34 2.42 9.40
N ARG A 65 5.40 2.71 10.70
CA ARG A 65 5.32 4.11 11.17
C ARG A 65 6.60 4.87 10.83
N PRO A 66 6.52 6.17 10.46
CA PRO A 66 7.70 6.94 10.06
C PRO A 66 8.84 6.93 11.10
N TRP A 67 8.52 7.06 12.39
CA TRP A 67 9.52 7.07 13.46
C TRP A 67 10.13 5.70 13.79
N GLU A 68 9.55 4.62 13.26
CA GLU A 68 10.03 3.24 13.43
C GLU A 68 10.86 2.75 12.24
N ALA A 69 10.81 3.45 11.10
CA ALA A 69 11.41 3.00 9.85
C ALA A 69 12.92 2.70 9.96
N GLY A 70 13.67 3.56 10.64
CA GLY A 70 15.11 3.35 10.86
C GLY A 70 15.42 2.16 11.76
N ALA A 71 14.60 1.90 12.79
CA ALA A 71 14.76 0.72 13.65
C ALA A 71 14.41 -0.58 12.89
N VAL A 72 13.37 -0.54 12.08
CA VAL A 72 12.98 -1.65 11.20
C VAL A 72 14.10 -1.94 10.19
N LEU A 73 14.67 -0.91 9.56
CA LEU A 73 15.74 -1.12 8.58
C LEU A 73 16.97 -1.78 9.22
N ARG A 74 17.37 -1.34 10.42
CA ARG A 74 18.46 -1.98 11.16
C ARG A 74 18.16 -3.43 11.52
N ALA A 75 16.95 -3.72 12.01
CA ALA A 75 16.55 -5.09 12.35
C ALA A 75 16.56 -6.03 11.12
N LEU A 76 16.22 -5.52 9.94
CA LEU A 76 16.35 -6.27 8.69
C LEU A 76 17.83 -6.52 8.34
N GLY A 77 18.71 -5.54 8.53
CA GLY A 77 20.15 -5.72 8.37
C GLY A 77 20.71 -6.78 9.32
N ASP A 78 20.34 -6.75 10.59
CA ASP A 78 20.73 -7.75 11.59
C ASP A 78 20.21 -9.16 11.26
N ALA A 79 19.07 -9.24 10.57
CA ALA A 79 18.50 -10.49 10.06
C ALA A 79 19.14 -10.96 8.73
N GLY A 80 20.16 -10.24 8.22
CA GLY A 80 20.95 -10.60 7.04
C GLY A 80 20.35 -10.14 5.71
N PHE A 81 19.50 -9.11 5.72
CA PHE A 81 19.11 -8.40 4.50
C PHE A 81 20.18 -7.34 4.17
N GLU A 82 20.43 -7.14 2.88
CA GLU A 82 21.10 -5.95 2.40
C GLU A 82 20.13 -4.78 2.52
N THR A 83 20.54 -3.65 3.13
CA THR A 83 19.65 -2.53 3.44
C THR A 83 20.12 -1.24 2.81
N GLN A 84 19.19 -0.39 2.39
CA GLN A 84 19.46 0.90 1.77
C GLN A 84 18.41 1.95 2.14
N GLU A 85 18.85 3.12 2.60
CA GLU A 85 18.02 4.32 2.74
C GLU A 85 17.84 5.00 1.37
N THR A 86 17.01 4.40 0.52
CA THR A 86 16.90 4.79 -0.90
C THR A 86 16.28 6.18 -1.07
N PHE A 87 15.19 6.45 -0.34
CA PHE A 87 14.51 7.75 -0.33
C PHE A 87 14.19 8.11 1.13
N PRO A 88 15.08 8.86 1.82
CA PRO A 88 15.01 9.10 3.25
C PRO A 88 13.70 9.73 3.77
N HIS A 89 12.87 10.26 2.87
CA HIS A 89 11.62 10.92 3.24
C HIS A 89 10.39 10.02 3.18
N TRP A 90 10.48 8.81 2.56
CA TRP A 90 9.29 7.98 2.39
C TRP A 90 9.53 6.47 2.23
N LEU A 91 10.73 6.03 1.81
CA LEU A 91 11.01 4.64 1.45
C LEU A 91 12.45 4.24 1.78
N PHE A 92 12.59 3.13 2.49
CA PHE A 92 13.83 2.35 2.55
C PHE A 92 13.67 1.03 1.82
N LYS A 93 14.77 0.41 1.43
CA LYS A 93 14.78 -0.90 0.78
C LYS A 93 15.58 -1.90 1.56
N ALA A 94 15.11 -3.14 1.54
CA ALA A 94 15.87 -4.29 2.00
C ALA A 94 15.82 -5.36 0.91
N ALA A 95 16.91 -6.08 0.69
CA ALA A 95 16.96 -7.14 -0.31
C ALA A 95 17.62 -8.39 0.26
N ARG A 96 17.14 -9.54 -0.16
CA ARG A 96 17.73 -10.83 0.15
C ARG A 96 17.43 -11.81 -0.98
N ARG A 97 18.45 -12.53 -1.48
CA ARG A 97 18.29 -13.50 -2.59
C ARG A 97 17.53 -12.93 -3.79
N ASP A 98 17.90 -11.75 -4.24
CA ASP A 98 17.26 -11.02 -5.36
C ASP A 98 15.78 -10.64 -5.11
N VAL A 99 15.21 -10.89 -3.93
CA VAL A 99 13.88 -10.42 -3.54
C VAL A 99 13.99 -9.10 -2.81
N VAL A 100 13.22 -8.10 -3.26
CA VAL A 100 13.22 -6.75 -2.68
C VAL A 100 12.01 -6.57 -1.78
N ALA A 101 12.26 -6.04 -0.58
CA ALA A 101 11.24 -5.52 0.33
C ALA A 101 11.33 -4.00 0.39
N ASP A 102 10.25 -3.33 0.04
CA ASP A 102 10.09 -1.90 0.14
C ASP A 102 9.48 -1.56 1.51
N VAL A 103 10.27 -0.91 2.38
CA VAL A 103 9.85 -0.43 3.71
C VAL A 103 9.34 0.99 3.55
N ILE A 104 8.03 1.12 3.40
CA ILE A 104 7.35 2.38 3.11
C ILE A 104 6.84 2.96 4.43
N PHE A 105 7.15 4.22 4.71
CA PHE A 105 6.71 4.90 5.92
C PHE A 105 5.94 6.19 5.63
N LEU A 106 5.93 6.64 4.38
CA LEU A 106 5.08 7.72 3.90
C LEU A 106 4.68 7.44 2.44
N SER A 107 3.40 7.50 2.13
CA SER A 107 2.88 7.34 0.77
C SER A 107 2.31 8.66 0.26
N THR A 108 1.98 8.72 -1.03
CA THR A 108 1.37 9.90 -1.67
C THR A 108 0.16 10.39 -0.88
N GLY A 109 0.08 11.71 -0.68
CA GLY A 109 -0.99 12.33 0.12
C GLY A 109 -0.74 12.27 1.63
N ASP A 110 0.52 12.16 2.04
CA ASP A 110 0.95 12.09 3.44
C ASP A 110 0.30 10.92 4.21
N ILE A 111 0.05 9.81 3.51
CA ILE A 111 -0.49 8.60 4.12
C ILE A 111 0.64 7.85 4.82
N HIS A 112 0.49 7.60 6.11
CA HIS A 112 1.36 6.77 6.92
C HIS A 112 0.55 5.79 7.76
N LEU A 113 1.21 4.82 8.38
CA LEU A 113 0.57 3.82 9.24
C LEU A 113 0.14 4.48 10.56
N ASP A 114 -1.04 5.11 10.55
CA ASP A 114 -1.65 5.74 11.72
C ASP A 114 -2.45 4.73 12.57
N ASP A 115 -2.94 5.16 13.73
CA ASP A 115 -3.67 4.28 14.65
C ASP A 115 -5.02 3.83 14.08
N GLU A 116 -5.68 4.67 13.27
CA GLU A 116 -6.95 4.29 12.61
C GLU A 116 -6.73 3.19 11.58
N MET A 117 -5.65 3.28 10.79
CA MET A 117 -5.25 2.23 9.84
C MET A 117 -4.86 0.94 10.57
N LEU A 118 -4.05 1.03 11.62
CA LEU A 118 -3.64 -0.12 12.43
C LEU A 118 -4.81 -0.87 13.05
N ALA A 119 -5.80 -0.15 13.57
CA ALA A 119 -7.00 -0.74 14.15
C ALA A 119 -7.84 -1.53 13.12
N ARG A 120 -7.62 -1.30 11.83
CA ARG A 120 -8.34 -1.93 10.71
C ARG A 120 -7.49 -2.91 9.90
N VAL A 121 -6.26 -3.18 10.33
CA VAL A 121 -5.40 -4.19 9.70
C VAL A 121 -6.07 -5.55 9.75
N LEU A 122 -6.18 -6.19 8.60
CA LEU A 122 -6.80 -7.50 8.42
C LEU A 122 -5.73 -8.60 8.44
N ARG A 123 -6.03 -9.71 9.06
CA ARG A 123 -5.22 -10.91 8.89
C ARG A 123 -5.76 -11.72 7.72
N ARG A 124 -4.96 -11.89 6.67
CA ARG A 124 -5.35 -12.59 5.45
C ARG A 124 -4.28 -13.59 5.02
N ALA A 125 -4.74 -14.67 4.41
CA ALA A 125 -3.85 -15.68 3.86
C ALA A 125 -3.29 -15.23 2.51
N PHE A 126 -1.98 -15.26 2.36
CA PHE A 126 -1.26 -15.14 1.09
C PHE A 126 -0.36 -16.36 0.94
N MET A 127 -0.63 -17.20 -0.06
CA MET A 127 0.14 -18.41 -0.36
C MET A 127 0.44 -19.26 0.91
N GLY A 128 -0.58 -19.49 1.74
CA GLY A 128 -0.48 -20.28 2.98
C GLY A 128 0.07 -19.53 4.21
N ARG A 129 0.46 -18.25 4.11
CA ARG A 129 0.97 -17.41 5.20
C ARG A 129 -0.07 -16.41 5.67
N MET A 130 -0.32 -16.33 6.97
CA MET A 130 -1.22 -15.32 7.54
C MET A 130 -0.47 -14.00 7.76
N LEU A 131 -0.77 -13.02 6.92
CA LEU A 131 -0.12 -11.70 6.91
C LEU A 131 -1.06 -10.61 7.44
N PRO A 132 -0.51 -9.57 8.11
CA PRO A 132 -1.24 -8.34 8.39
C PRO A 132 -1.33 -7.51 7.11
N ILE A 133 -2.54 -7.27 6.61
CA ILE A 133 -2.81 -6.53 5.37
C ILE A 133 -3.61 -5.28 5.73
N VAL A 134 -3.30 -4.13 5.15
CA VAL A 134 -4.12 -2.91 5.30
C VAL A 134 -5.57 -3.15 4.85
N ALA A 135 -6.50 -2.37 5.37
CA ALA A 135 -7.90 -2.45 4.95
C ALA A 135 -8.04 -2.11 3.45
N PRO A 136 -9.04 -2.67 2.74
CA PRO A 136 -9.24 -2.41 1.32
C PRO A 136 -9.49 -0.93 1.01
N GLU A 137 -10.10 -0.17 1.93
CA GLU A 137 -10.32 1.26 1.79
C GLU A 137 -9.00 2.05 1.77
N ASP A 138 -8.07 1.73 2.66
CA ASP A 138 -6.74 2.35 2.69
C ASP A 138 -5.98 2.05 1.41
N LEU A 139 -5.98 0.76 1.00
CA LEU A 139 -5.32 0.35 -0.23
C LEU A 139 -5.91 1.05 -1.46
N LEU A 140 -7.25 1.18 -1.52
CA LEU A 140 -7.94 1.88 -2.60
C LEU A 140 -7.53 3.33 -2.68
N VAL A 141 -7.50 4.04 -1.55
CA VAL A 141 -7.07 5.45 -1.50
C VAL A 141 -5.62 5.57 -1.96
N MET A 142 -4.70 4.74 -1.45
CA MET A 142 -3.30 4.72 -1.90
C MET A 142 -3.19 4.49 -3.40
N LYS A 143 -3.93 3.52 -3.96
CA LYS A 143 -3.92 3.22 -5.40
C LYS A 143 -4.47 4.38 -6.23
N ALA A 144 -5.52 5.05 -5.76
CA ALA A 144 -6.09 6.20 -6.45
C ALA A 144 -5.13 7.41 -6.50
N LEU A 145 -4.35 7.61 -5.41
CA LEU A 145 -3.40 8.72 -5.31
C LEU A 145 -2.09 8.47 -6.05
N ALA A 146 -1.60 7.23 -6.02
CA ALA A 146 -0.32 6.85 -6.63
C ALA A 146 -0.43 6.49 -8.12
N HIS A 147 -1.65 6.55 -8.70
CA HIS A 147 -1.85 6.28 -10.12
C HIS A 147 -1.16 7.34 -10.99
N SER A 148 -0.42 6.88 -11.99
CA SER A 148 0.24 7.70 -13.00
C SER A 148 0.27 6.96 -14.34
N GLU A 149 0.78 7.60 -15.40
CA GLU A 149 1.02 6.95 -16.70
C GLU A 149 1.98 5.76 -16.58
N GLU A 150 2.94 5.83 -15.66
CA GLU A 150 3.92 4.77 -15.40
C GLU A 150 3.32 3.60 -14.60
N THR A 151 2.22 3.83 -13.88
CA THR A 151 1.58 2.87 -12.99
C THR A 151 0.10 2.64 -13.27
N PRO A 152 -0.31 2.42 -14.54
CA PRO A 152 -1.74 2.30 -14.91
C PRO A 152 -2.43 1.11 -14.21
N ARG A 153 -1.66 0.09 -13.82
CA ARG A 153 -2.16 -1.08 -13.07
C ARG A 153 -2.81 -0.72 -11.74
N TYR A 154 -2.43 0.39 -11.10
CA TYR A 154 -3.01 0.79 -9.81
C TYR A 154 -4.50 1.08 -9.92
N TRP A 155 -4.94 1.63 -11.04
CA TRP A 155 -6.35 1.85 -11.32
C TRP A 155 -7.15 0.54 -11.40
N TYR A 156 -6.60 -0.47 -12.09
CA TYR A 156 -7.22 -1.80 -12.19
C TYR A 156 -7.23 -2.55 -10.86
N ASP A 157 -6.16 -2.43 -10.07
CA ASP A 157 -6.11 -2.98 -8.71
C ASP A 157 -7.24 -2.35 -7.86
N GLY A 158 -7.38 -1.02 -7.90
CA GLY A 158 -8.44 -0.30 -7.20
C GLY A 158 -9.85 -0.71 -7.63
N LEU A 159 -10.11 -0.86 -8.94
CA LEU A 159 -11.40 -1.36 -9.45
C LEU A 159 -11.73 -2.75 -8.91
N SER A 160 -10.72 -3.61 -8.81
CA SER A 160 -10.90 -4.95 -8.24
C SER A 160 -11.28 -4.91 -6.76
N LEU A 161 -10.75 -3.95 -5.99
CA LEU A 161 -11.15 -3.76 -4.59
C LEU A 161 -12.61 -3.34 -4.49
N VAL A 162 -13.07 -2.40 -5.31
CA VAL A 162 -14.50 -2.00 -5.37
C VAL A 162 -15.41 -3.16 -5.75
N ALA A 163 -14.95 -4.03 -6.66
CA ALA A 163 -15.74 -5.15 -7.16
C ALA A 163 -15.82 -6.34 -6.19
N ARG A 164 -14.81 -6.53 -5.34
CA ARG A 164 -14.61 -7.79 -4.59
C ARG A 164 -14.58 -7.63 -3.07
N SER A 165 -14.44 -6.39 -2.56
CA SER A 165 -14.42 -6.12 -1.13
C SER A 165 -15.76 -5.52 -0.68
N ASP A 166 -16.17 -5.88 0.54
CA ASP A 166 -17.24 -5.19 1.24
C ASP A 166 -16.63 -3.95 1.90
N LEU A 167 -16.74 -2.80 1.22
CA LEU A 167 -16.11 -1.55 1.65
C LEU A 167 -16.94 -0.83 2.71
N ASP A 168 -16.29 -0.44 3.80
CA ASP A 168 -16.80 0.56 4.74
C ASP A 168 -16.69 1.95 4.08
N TRP A 169 -17.79 2.39 3.46
CA TRP A 169 -17.82 3.66 2.73
C TRP A 169 -17.59 4.87 3.62
N ASP A 170 -17.99 4.84 4.89
CA ASP A 170 -17.74 5.93 5.82
C ASP A 170 -16.26 6.02 6.17
N TYR A 171 -15.61 4.89 6.36
CA TYR A 171 -14.16 4.84 6.54
C TYR A 171 -13.43 5.31 5.28
N LEU A 172 -13.79 4.81 4.12
CA LEU A 172 -13.20 5.25 2.86
C LEU A 172 -13.30 6.77 2.67
N LEU A 173 -14.45 7.36 3.00
CA LEU A 173 -14.65 8.81 2.91
C LEU A 173 -13.74 9.58 3.87
N ARG A 174 -13.52 9.08 5.09
CA ARG A 174 -12.55 9.67 6.01
C ARG A 174 -11.14 9.60 5.46
N ARG A 175 -10.73 8.44 4.94
CA ARG A 175 -9.39 8.24 4.34
C ARG A 175 -9.20 9.04 3.05
N ALA A 176 -10.25 9.29 2.28
CA ALA A 176 -10.21 10.09 1.06
C ALA A 176 -9.78 11.55 1.29
N ARG A 177 -9.72 12.04 2.55
CA ARG A 177 -9.15 13.36 2.89
C ARG A 177 -7.72 13.57 2.38
N HIS A 178 -6.95 12.48 2.23
CA HIS A 178 -5.58 12.50 1.72
C HIS A 178 -5.46 12.86 0.24
N GLY A 179 -6.54 12.68 -0.54
CA GLY A 179 -6.59 13.03 -1.96
C GLY A 179 -8.01 12.99 -2.52
N PRO A 180 -8.92 13.86 -2.05
CA PRO A 180 -10.34 13.72 -2.35
C PRO A 180 -10.67 13.84 -3.84
N ARG A 181 -9.88 14.60 -4.61
CA ARG A 181 -10.05 14.72 -6.08
C ARG A 181 -9.70 13.42 -6.79
N CYS A 182 -8.59 12.79 -6.41
CA CYS A 182 -8.16 11.52 -7.00
C CYS A 182 -9.18 10.41 -6.70
N VAL A 183 -9.59 10.30 -5.42
CA VAL A 183 -10.59 9.30 -5.02
C VAL A 183 -11.94 9.54 -5.70
N LEU A 184 -12.39 10.80 -5.81
CA LEU A 184 -13.62 11.12 -6.54
C LEU A 184 -13.55 10.71 -8.01
N SER A 185 -12.45 11.07 -8.71
CA SER A 185 -12.24 10.70 -10.11
C SER A 185 -12.25 9.18 -10.28
N PHE A 186 -11.56 8.48 -9.39
CA PHE A 186 -11.52 7.03 -9.39
C PHE A 186 -12.92 6.40 -9.20
N LEU A 187 -13.71 6.86 -8.21
CA LEU A 187 -15.05 6.32 -7.97
C LEU A 187 -16.05 6.66 -9.08
N LEU A 188 -15.91 7.81 -9.73
CA LEU A 188 -16.70 8.14 -10.91
C LEU A 188 -16.37 7.19 -12.08
N PHE A 189 -15.08 6.92 -12.30
CA PHE A 189 -14.66 5.95 -13.30
C PHE A 189 -15.15 4.53 -12.97
N ALA A 190 -15.07 4.10 -11.71
CA ALA A 190 -15.60 2.81 -11.26
C ALA A 190 -17.09 2.64 -11.61
N ARG A 191 -17.89 3.70 -11.46
CA ARG A 191 -19.30 3.68 -11.89
C ARG A 191 -19.45 3.55 -13.39
N THR A 192 -18.63 4.21 -14.21
CA THR A 192 -18.68 4.05 -15.68
C THR A 192 -18.26 2.65 -16.12
N ALA A 193 -17.43 1.97 -15.31
CA ALA A 193 -17.07 0.56 -15.48
C ALA A 193 -18.15 -0.42 -14.97
N GLY A 194 -19.31 0.08 -14.58
CA GLY A 194 -20.46 -0.75 -14.12
C GLY A 194 -20.36 -1.22 -12.67
N LEU A 195 -19.41 -0.70 -11.87
CA LEU A 195 -19.28 -1.07 -10.47
C LEU A 195 -20.27 -0.32 -9.57
N VAL A 196 -20.70 -0.98 -8.50
CA VAL A 196 -21.64 -0.41 -7.53
C VAL A 196 -20.87 0.52 -6.59
N VAL A 197 -21.07 1.83 -6.77
CA VAL A 197 -20.57 2.88 -5.88
C VAL A 197 -21.77 3.67 -5.36
N PRO A 198 -21.99 3.76 -4.03
CA PRO A 198 -23.11 4.46 -3.46
C PRO A 198 -23.17 5.94 -3.91
N ALA A 199 -24.34 6.38 -4.32
CA ALA A 199 -24.54 7.78 -4.73
C ALA A 199 -24.22 8.78 -3.59
N GLY A 200 -24.43 8.36 -2.32
CA GLY A 200 -24.07 9.09 -1.12
C GLY A 200 -22.56 9.37 -1.05
N ALA A 201 -21.73 8.35 -1.28
CA ALA A 201 -20.27 8.49 -1.25
C ALA A 201 -19.77 9.50 -2.29
N VAL A 202 -20.28 9.44 -3.51
CA VAL A 202 -19.96 10.41 -4.58
C VAL A 202 -20.39 11.83 -4.19
N ARG A 203 -21.58 12.01 -3.61
CA ARG A 203 -22.05 13.34 -3.16
C ARG A 203 -21.16 13.90 -2.04
N SER A 204 -20.79 13.07 -1.07
CA SER A 204 -19.91 13.46 0.03
C SER A 204 -18.52 13.87 -0.47
N LEU A 205 -17.94 13.12 -1.39
CA LEU A 205 -16.64 13.47 -2.00
C LEU A 205 -16.72 14.76 -2.83
N ARG A 206 -17.78 14.98 -3.61
CA ARG A 206 -17.97 16.26 -4.33
C ARG A 206 -18.02 17.43 -3.37
N ARG A 207 -18.72 17.28 -2.24
CA ARG A 207 -18.76 18.32 -1.20
C ARG A 207 -17.39 18.54 -0.59
N LEU A 208 -16.67 17.45 -0.22
CA LEU A 208 -15.31 17.52 0.30
C LEU A 208 -14.36 18.26 -0.64
N VAL A 209 -14.43 17.97 -1.94
CA VAL A 209 -13.62 18.66 -2.97
C VAL A 209 -13.98 20.14 -3.07
N ALA A 210 -15.26 20.49 -2.98
CA ALA A 210 -15.73 21.88 -3.11
C ALA A 210 -15.46 22.73 -1.87
N THR A 211 -15.56 22.17 -0.66
CA THR A 211 -15.56 22.92 0.60
C THR A 211 -14.37 22.62 1.52
N GLY A 212 -13.58 21.58 1.21
CA GLY A 212 -12.53 21.05 2.09
C GLY A 212 -13.08 20.36 3.35
N ARG A 213 -14.40 20.10 3.45
CA ARG A 213 -15.04 19.48 4.62
C ARG A 213 -15.91 18.29 4.24
N LEU A 214 -15.79 17.18 4.99
CA LEU A 214 -16.78 16.10 4.96
C LEU A 214 -18.10 16.59 5.55
N ALA A 215 -19.22 16.03 5.08
CA ALA A 215 -20.50 16.25 5.74
C ALA A 215 -20.46 15.60 7.13
N ALA A 216 -20.98 16.31 8.12
CA ALA A 216 -21.30 15.74 9.41
C ALA A 216 -22.44 14.71 9.28
#